data_d88d41bb9ad858a195b65901adebd6c5
#
_entry.id   d88d41bb9ad858a195b65901adebd6c5
#
_cell.length_a   1.000
_cell.length_b   1.000
_cell.length_c   1.000
_cell.angle_alpha   90.00
_cell.angle_beta   90.00
_cell.angle_gamma   90.00
#
_symmetry.space_group_name_H-M   'P 1'
#
loop_
_entity.id
_entity.type
_entity.pdbx_description
1 polymer ?
#
loop_
_entity_poly.entity_id
_entity_poly.type
_entity_poly.pdbx_seq_one_letter_code
_entity_poly.pdbx_strand_id
1 'polypeptide(L)'
;MNALARRAAGLLLSTVCLPLSALAADPQPTHEFTLDNGLKVVVREDHRAPVVVSQVWYKVGSSYETPGQTGLSHALEHMMFKGSEKVGPGEASLILRDLGAEENAFTSDDFTAYYQVLARDRLGVAFELEADRMANLRLPADEFAKEIEVIKEERRLRTDDKPMSKAYERYKAMAYPASGYHTPTIGWMADLDRMKVEELRHWYQSWYVPNNATLVVVGDVTPDEVKTLAQRYFGPIAKRDVPPAKQPLELAEPGERKITLHVQTQLPSLMLGFNVPSIATAEDKRSVNALRLISALLDGGYSGRIPTQLERGEELVSGGSSSYDAYTRGDSLFTLSATPNTQKNKTMAQAEAGLWKLLEQLKTTAPSAE
;
A
#
# COMPACT_ATOMS: atom_id res chain seq x y z
N MET A 1 -72.10 35.99 -34.54
CA MET A 1 -71.91 34.81 -35.43
C MET A 1 -70.69 34.06 -35.01
N ASN A 2 -70.88 32.92 -34.40
CA ASN A 2 -70.03 31.76 -34.18
C ASN A 2 -68.65 31.91 -33.62
N ALA A 3 -68.58 31.75 -32.27
CA ALA A 3 -67.40 31.39 -31.53
C ALA A 3 -67.27 29.87 -31.51
N LEU A 4 -66.14 29.35 -31.96
CA LEU A 4 -65.74 27.94 -31.85
C LEU A 4 -64.79 27.77 -30.65
N ALA A 5 -65.29 27.12 -29.59
CA ALA A 5 -64.53 26.72 -28.44
C ALA A 5 -63.60 25.57 -28.78
N ARG A 6 -62.28 25.73 -28.60
CA ARG A 6 -61.27 24.68 -28.57
C ARG A 6 -61.05 24.24 -27.11
N ARG A 7 -61.50 23.04 -26.77
CA ARG A 7 -61.14 22.36 -25.50
C ARG A 7 -59.76 21.72 -25.73
N ALA A 8 -58.76 22.19 -25.02
CA ALA A 8 -57.46 21.52 -24.87
C ALA A 8 -57.57 20.53 -23.71
N ALA A 9 -57.53 19.24 -24.00
CA ALA A 9 -57.38 18.19 -22.99
C ALA A 9 -55.92 18.08 -22.60
N GLY A 10 -55.55 18.53 -21.39
CA GLY A 10 -54.25 18.30 -20.83
C GLY A 10 -54.15 16.88 -20.29
N LEU A 11 -53.31 16.07 -20.90
CA LEU A 11 -52.93 14.77 -20.38
C LEU A 11 -51.83 15.01 -19.29
N LEU A 12 -52.20 14.86 -18.01
CA LEU A 12 -51.24 14.78 -16.91
C LEU A 12 -50.58 13.40 -16.96
N LEU A 13 -49.33 13.34 -17.41
CA LEU A 13 -48.50 12.16 -17.31
C LEU A 13 -47.92 12.16 -15.85
N SER A 14 -48.54 11.40 -14.97
CA SER A 14 -48.02 11.14 -13.61
C SER A 14 -46.85 10.16 -13.73
N THR A 15 -45.64 10.66 -13.74
CA THR A 15 -44.43 9.85 -13.61
C THR A 15 -44.38 9.28 -12.19
N VAL A 16 -44.80 8.03 -12.03
CA VAL A 16 -44.58 7.28 -10.79
C VAL A 16 -43.09 6.97 -10.70
N CYS A 17 -42.33 7.79 -9.97
CA CYS A 17 -40.99 7.42 -9.52
C CYS A 17 -41.13 6.32 -8.47
N LEU A 18 -41.06 5.06 -8.90
CA LEU A 18 -40.79 3.96 -7.97
C LEU A 18 -39.41 4.18 -7.38
N PRO A 19 -39.23 4.21 -6.05
CA PRO A 19 -37.93 4.17 -5.47
C PRO A 19 -37.29 2.83 -5.86
N LEU A 20 -36.27 2.85 -6.73
CA LEU A 20 -35.35 1.73 -6.86
C LEU A 20 -34.64 1.66 -5.50
N SER A 21 -35.17 0.86 -4.57
CA SER A 21 -34.41 0.39 -3.44
C SER A 21 -33.23 -0.39 -4.04
N ALA A 22 -32.07 0.25 -4.12
CA ALA A 22 -30.84 -0.47 -4.31
C ALA A 22 -30.75 -1.45 -3.14
N LEU A 23 -31.14 -2.70 -3.37
CA LEU A 23 -30.82 -3.79 -2.48
C LEU A 23 -29.30 -3.78 -2.39
N ALA A 24 -28.76 -3.24 -1.31
CA ALA A 24 -27.37 -3.47 -0.95
C ALA A 24 -27.24 -5.00 -0.90
N ALA A 25 -26.52 -5.57 -1.87
CA ALA A 25 -26.24 -6.99 -1.84
C ALA A 25 -25.56 -7.25 -0.49
N ASP A 26 -26.07 -8.24 0.26
CA ASP A 26 -25.44 -8.68 1.50
C ASP A 26 -23.96 -8.91 1.19
N PRO A 27 -23.05 -8.39 2.02
CA PRO A 27 -21.63 -8.58 1.79
C PRO A 27 -21.35 -10.08 1.77
N GLN A 28 -20.88 -10.58 0.63
CA GLN A 28 -20.53 -11.99 0.48
C GLN A 28 -19.52 -12.36 1.58
N PRO A 29 -19.69 -13.51 2.24
CA PRO A 29 -18.80 -13.92 3.32
C PRO A 29 -17.38 -14.11 2.81
N THR A 30 -16.40 -13.80 3.66
CA THR A 30 -15.01 -14.13 3.41
C THR A 30 -14.71 -15.50 4.02
N HIS A 31 -14.19 -16.42 3.23
CA HIS A 31 -13.83 -17.76 3.64
C HIS A 31 -12.33 -17.85 3.89
N GLU A 32 -11.94 -18.46 5.01
CA GLU A 32 -10.53 -18.63 5.35
C GLU A 32 -10.26 -20.10 5.69
N PHE A 33 -9.14 -20.63 5.18
CA PHE A 33 -8.63 -21.95 5.54
C PHE A 33 -7.10 -21.96 5.41
N THR A 34 -6.48 -22.99 5.97
CA THR A 34 -5.02 -23.16 5.93
C THR A 34 -4.71 -24.54 5.36
N LEU A 35 -3.76 -24.60 4.42
CA LEU A 35 -3.23 -25.86 3.90
C LEU A 35 -2.28 -26.52 4.93
N ASP A 36 -2.03 -27.83 4.78
CA ASP A 36 -1.17 -28.60 5.69
C ASP A 36 0.27 -28.06 5.80
N ASN A 37 0.74 -27.40 4.74
CA ASN A 37 2.03 -26.74 4.70
C ASN A 37 2.04 -25.33 5.32
N GLY A 38 0.91 -24.89 5.89
CA GLY A 38 0.79 -23.62 6.59
C GLY A 38 0.41 -22.41 5.71
N LEU A 39 0.18 -22.60 4.41
CA LEU A 39 -0.31 -21.52 3.55
C LEU A 39 -1.73 -21.12 3.96
N LYS A 40 -1.92 -19.89 4.41
CA LYS A 40 -3.25 -19.32 4.65
C LYS A 40 -3.88 -18.94 3.31
N VAL A 41 -5.16 -19.31 3.13
CA VAL A 41 -5.95 -18.96 1.95
C VAL A 41 -7.18 -18.18 2.38
N VAL A 42 -7.42 -17.06 1.71
CA VAL A 42 -8.57 -16.18 1.93
C VAL A 42 -9.32 -16.08 0.61
N VAL A 43 -10.61 -16.40 0.61
CA VAL A 43 -11.46 -16.38 -0.58
C VAL A 43 -12.66 -15.50 -0.36
N ARG A 44 -12.95 -14.63 -1.32
CA ARG A 44 -14.17 -13.85 -1.37
C ARG A 44 -14.82 -13.98 -2.75
N GLU A 45 -16.05 -14.51 -2.75
CA GLU A 45 -16.83 -14.67 -3.99
C GLU A 45 -17.33 -13.31 -4.49
N ASP A 46 -17.23 -13.10 -5.80
CA ASP A 46 -17.83 -11.96 -6.51
C ASP A 46 -18.17 -12.37 -7.96
N HIS A 47 -19.42 -12.75 -8.18
CA HIS A 47 -19.91 -13.30 -9.45
C HIS A 47 -20.44 -12.25 -10.43
N ARG A 48 -20.16 -10.96 -10.22
CA ARG A 48 -20.63 -9.86 -11.10
C ARG A 48 -19.97 -9.85 -12.47
N ALA A 49 -18.77 -10.42 -12.58
CA ALA A 49 -18.03 -10.58 -13.84
C ALA A 49 -17.18 -11.86 -13.79
N PRO A 50 -16.91 -12.53 -14.95
CA PRO A 50 -16.13 -13.76 -15.00
C PRO A 50 -14.60 -13.48 -14.84
N VAL A 51 -14.24 -12.73 -13.82
CA VAL A 51 -12.87 -12.27 -13.56
C VAL A 51 -12.48 -12.65 -12.13
N VAL A 52 -11.21 -12.96 -11.93
CA VAL A 52 -10.62 -13.24 -10.63
C VAL A 52 -9.35 -12.46 -10.42
N VAL A 53 -9.15 -12.00 -9.20
CA VAL A 53 -7.89 -11.44 -8.69
C VAL A 53 -7.26 -12.50 -7.78
N SER A 54 -6.04 -12.90 -8.11
CA SER A 54 -5.21 -13.78 -7.29
C SER A 54 -4.04 -12.99 -6.75
N GLN A 55 -3.77 -13.10 -5.44
CA GLN A 55 -2.66 -12.40 -4.79
C GLN A 55 -1.92 -13.34 -3.84
N VAL A 56 -0.60 -13.34 -3.90
CA VAL A 56 0.25 -14.01 -2.90
C VAL A 56 1.00 -12.93 -2.12
N TRP A 57 0.76 -12.89 -0.82
CA TRP A 57 1.34 -11.96 0.14
C TRP A 57 2.37 -12.65 1.01
N TYR A 58 3.61 -12.23 0.95
CA TYR A 58 4.69 -12.68 1.85
C TYR A 58 4.84 -11.69 3.00
N LYS A 59 4.91 -12.20 4.23
CA LYS A 59 5.05 -11.39 5.45
C LYS A 59 6.52 -10.99 5.63
N VAL A 60 7.06 -10.23 4.70
CA VAL A 60 8.42 -9.70 4.71
C VAL A 60 8.52 -8.48 3.79
N GLY A 61 9.19 -7.45 4.24
CA GLY A 61 9.43 -6.20 3.52
C GLY A 61 10.65 -5.48 4.09
N SER A 62 10.82 -4.20 3.75
CA SER A 62 12.03 -3.45 4.09
C SER A 62 12.29 -3.31 5.59
N SER A 63 11.25 -3.36 6.45
CA SER A 63 11.43 -3.28 7.91
C SER A 63 12.11 -4.50 8.54
N TYR A 64 12.25 -5.58 7.79
CA TYR A 64 12.94 -6.79 8.22
C TYR A 64 14.43 -6.79 7.86
N GLU A 65 14.83 -5.87 6.97
CA GLU A 65 16.21 -5.76 6.48
C GLU A 65 17.15 -5.21 7.55
N THR A 66 18.42 -5.54 7.45
CA THR A 66 19.45 -5.06 8.40
C THR A 66 20.27 -3.96 7.75
N PRO A 67 20.81 -3.01 8.54
CA PRO A 67 21.73 -2.01 8.03
C PRO A 67 22.89 -2.64 7.23
N GLY A 68 23.16 -2.10 6.06
CA GLY A 68 24.16 -2.63 5.13
C GLY A 68 23.62 -3.65 4.12
N GLN A 69 22.36 -4.05 4.26
CA GLN A 69 21.66 -5.01 3.38
C GLN A 69 20.23 -4.51 3.03
N THR A 70 20.08 -3.22 2.80
CA THR A 70 18.77 -2.63 2.49
C THR A 70 18.44 -2.76 1.01
N GLY A 71 17.13 -2.89 0.71
CA GLY A 71 16.61 -3.06 -0.64
C GLY A 71 16.52 -4.53 -1.10
N LEU A 72 16.81 -5.51 -0.22
CA LEU A 72 16.72 -6.94 -0.56
C LEU A 72 15.30 -7.36 -0.95
N SER A 73 14.29 -6.89 -0.22
CA SER A 73 12.89 -7.23 -0.50
C SER A 73 12.45 -6.73 -1.87
N HIS A 74 12.80 -5.49 -2.21
CA HIS A 74 12.48 -4.88 -3.49
C HIS A 74 13.30 -5.51 -4.65
N ALA A 75 14.59 -5.76 -4.42
CA ALA A 75 15.42 -6.43 -5.43
C ALA A 75 14.94 -7.85 -5.69
N LEU A 76 14.47 -8.57 -4.67
CA LEU A 76 13.88 -9.89 -4.86
C LEU A 76 12.54 -9.81 -5.59
N GLU A 77 11.71 -8.78 -5.33
CA GLU A 77 10.49 -8.53 -6.10
C GLU A 77 10.80 -8.52 -7.60
N HIS A 78 11.78 -7.73 -8.04
CA HIS A 78 12.20 -7.67 -9.44
C HIS A 78 12.69 -9.02 -9.97
N MET A 79 13.51 -9.71 -9.19
CA MET A 79 14.10 -10.99 -9.60
C MET A 79 13.07 -12.13 -9.65
N MET A 80 11.90 -12.01 -9.02
CA MET A 80 10.81 -13.00 -9.12
C MET A 80 10.25 -13.12 -10.55
N PHE A 81 10.50 -12.16 -11.42
CA PHE A 81 10.13 -12.17 -12.84
C PHE A 81 11.24 -12.71 -13.76
N LYS A 82 12.40 -13.08 -13.21
CA LYS A 82 13.60 -13.47 -13.98
C LYS A 82 13.81 -14.97 -14.10
N GLY A 83 12.72 -15.74 -13.94
CA GLY A 83 12.69 -17.17 -14.24
C GLY A 83 12.68 -18.09 -13.02
N SER A 84 12.03 -19.22 -13.20
CA SER A 84 11.89 -20.31 -12.24
C SER A 84 12.28 -21.65 -12.89
N GLU A 85 11.94 -22.77 -12.29
CA GLU A 85 12.25 -24.07 -12.88
C GLU A 85 11.50 -24.29 -14.19
N LYS A 86 10.23 -23.90 -14.26
CA LYS A 86 9.33 -24.14 -15.40
C LYS A 86 9.45 -23.11 -16.51
N VAL A 87 9.80 -21.87 -16.17
CA VAL A 87 9.78 -20.74 -17.11
C VAL A 87 11.07 -19.94 -17.06
N GLY A 88 11.50 -19.44 -18.22
CA GLY A 88 12.66 -18.56 -18.36
C GLY A 88 12.39 -17.12 -17.92
N PRO A 89 13.40 -16.24 -17.99
CA PRO A 89 13.26 -14.82 -17.64
C PRO A 89 12.17 -14.13 -18.48
N GLY A 90 11.17 -13.53 -17.80
CA GLY A 90 10.05 -12.83 -18.44
C GLY A 90 8.99 -13.73 -19.11
N GLU A 91 9.21 -15.04 -19.21
CA GLU A 91 8.30 -15.95 -19.91
C GLU A 91 6.96 -16.08 -19.19
N ALA A 92 6.93 -16.08 -17.85
CA ALA A 92 5.67 -16.07 -17.08
C ALA A 92 4.80 -14.87 -17.44
N SER A 93 5.39 -13.68 -17.54
CA SER A 93 4.68 -12.44 -17.94
C SER A 93 4.15 -12.52 -19.37
N LEU A 94 4.89 -13.15 -20.29
CA LEU A 94 4.42 -13.39 -21.66
C LEU A 94 3.22 -14.33 -21.68
N ILE A 95 3.28 -15.43 -20.94
CA ILE A 95 2.18 -16.40 -20.82
C ILE A 95 0.92 -15.70 -20.27
N LEU A 96 1.04 -14.95 -19.18
CA LEU A 96 -0.08 -14.24 -18.56
C LEU A 96 -0.67 -13.19 -19.51
N ARG A 97 0.18 -12.39 -20.16
CA ARG A 97 -0.26 -11.41 -21.15
C ARG A 97 -1.03 -12.05 -22.30
N ASP A 98 -0.54 -13.17 -22.83
CA ASP A 98 -1.18 -13.88 -23.95
C ASP A 98 -2.53 -14.50 -23.54
N LEU A 99 -2.75 -14.71 -22.24
CA LEU A 99 -4.04 -15.10 -21.66
C LEU A 99 -4.95 -13.90 -21.33
N GLY A 100 -4.51 -12.67 -21.63
CA GLY A 100 -5.26 -11.45 -21.31
C GLY A 100 -5.22 -11.08 -19.82
N ALA A 101 -4.27 -11.61 -19.07
CA ALA A 101 -4.09 -11.29 -17.66
C ALA A 101 -3.22 -10.04 -17.49
N GLU A 102 -3.51 -9.27 -16.44
CA GLU A 102 -2.62 -8.26 -15.89
C GLU A 102 -1.87 -8.83 -14.70
N GLU A 103 -0.56 -8.60 -14.60
CA GLU A 103 0.23 -8.95 -13.44
C GLU A 103 1.05 -7.77 -12.95
N ASN A 104 1.31 -7.74 -11.66
CA ASN A 104 2.27 -6.82 -11.06
C ASN A 104 2.67 -7.31 -9.66
N ALA A 105 3.59 -6.56 -9.03
CA ALA A 105 4.02 -6.78 -7.66
C ALA A 105 4.24 -5.44 -6.96
N PHE A 106 4.34 -5.47 -5.66
CA PHE A 106 4.73 -4.32 -4.84
C PHE A 106 5.34 -4.76 -3.52
N THR A 107 6.34 -4.02 -3.09
CA THR A 107 7.01 -4.17 -1.80
C THR A 107 6.68 -2.99 -0.90
N SER A 108 6.40 -3.27 0.36
CA SER A 108 6.19 -2.28 1.43
C SER A 108 7.18 -2.51 2.57
N ASP A 109 7.00 -1.78 3.66
CA ASP A 109 7.82 -1.98 4.85
C ASP A 109 7.63 -3.39 5.46
N ASP A 110 6.39 -3.92 5.48
CA ASP A 110 6.03 -5.12 6.22
C ASP A 110 5.67 -6.34 5.37
N PHE A 111 5.51 -6.15 4.07
CA PHE A 111 5.08 -7.22 3.16
C PHE A 111 5.56 -6.98 1.72
N THR A 112 5.59 -8.08 0.95
CA THR A 112 5.75 -8.08 -0.50
C THR A 112 4.63 -8.89 -1.10
N ALA A 113 3.97 -8.38 -2.14
CA ALA A 113 2.82 -9.05 -2.76
C ALA A 113 2.95 -9.11 -4.28
N TYR A 114 2.45 -10.20 -4.83
CA TYR A 114 2.37 -10.47 -6.28
C TYR A 114 0.92 -10.71 -6.62
N TYR A 115 0.43 -10.15 -7.72
CA TYR A 115 -0.96 -10.33 -8.09
C TYR A 115 -1.18 -10.48 -9.59
N GLN A 116 -2.27 -11.18 -9.93
CA GLN A 116 -2.79 -11.30 -11.27
C GLN A 116 -4.28 -11.00 -11.29
N VAL A 117 -4.72 -10.31 -12.34
CA VAL A 117 -6.13 -10.12 -12.67
C VAL A 117 -6.39 -10.84 -13.99
N LEU A 118 -7.29 -11.82 -13.99
CA LEU A 118 -7.46 -12.71 -15.14
C LEU A 118 -8.87 -13.31 -15.22
N ALA A 119 -9.20 -13.92 -16.36
CA ALA A 119 -10.42 -14.68 -16.52
C ALA A 119 -10.44 -15.89 -15.57
N ARG A 120 -11.61 -16.22 -14.99
CA ARG A 120 -11.76 -17.27 -13.96
C ARG A 120 -11.20 -18.62 -14.39
N ASP A 121 -11.38 -19.00 -15.64
CA ASP A 121 -10.93 -20.29 -16.19
C ASP A 121 -9.40 -20.40 -16.33
N ARG A 122 -8.68 -19.31 -16.09
CA ARG A 122 -7.20 -19.23 -16.12
C ARG A 122 -6.55 -19.22 -14.75
N LEU A 123 -7.32 -19.22 -13.66
CA LEU A 123 -6.79 -19.19 -12.29
C LEU A 123 -5.76 -20.30 -12.02
N GLY A 124 -5.97 -21.50 -12.60
CA GLY A 124 -5.03 -22.61 -12.46
C GLY A 124 -3.64 -22.31 -13.03
N VAL A 125 -3.56 -21.54 -14.13
CA VAL A 125 -2.27 -21.12 -14.71
C VAL A 125 -1.55 -20.12 -13.80
N ALA A 126 -2.27 -19.14 -13.26
CA ALA A 126 -1.71 -18.20 -12.29
C ALA A 126 -1.15 -18.94 -11.07
N PHE A 127 -1.91 -19.89 -10.51
CA PHE A 127 -1.46 -20.69 -9.36
C PHE A 127 -0.24 -21.54 -9.68
N GLU A 128 -0.17 -22.12 -10.88
CA GLU A 128 1.00 -22.91 -11.30
C GLU A 128 2.27 -22.06 -11.37
N LEU A 129 2.19 -20.87 -11.98
CA LEU A 129 3.31 -19.95 -12.10
C LEU A 129 3.75 -19.40 -10.74
N GLU A 130 2.79 -19.00 -9.90
CA GLU A 130 3.07 -18.51 -8.55
C GLU A 130 3.69 -19.58 -7.65
N ALA A 131 3.15 -20.80 -7.69
CA ALA A 131 3.67 -21.92 -6.91
C ALA A 131 5.09 -22.30 -7.36
N ASP A 132 5.38 -22.26 -8.66
CA ASP A 132 6.70 -22.55 -9.18
C ASP A 132 7.72 -21.50 -8.73
N ARG A 133 7.40 -20.20 -8.84
CA ARG A 133 8.33 -19.15 -8.36
C ARG A 133 8.46 -19.11 -6.84
N MET A 134 7.43 -19.53 -6.08
CA MET A 134 7.54 -19.71 -4.62
C MET A 134 8.51 -20.82 -4.24
N ALA A 135 8.52 -21.93 -5.00
CA ALA A 135 9.30 -23.12 -4.67
C ALA A 135 10.68 -23.16 -5.35
N ASN A 136 10.77 -22.69 -6.59
CA ASN A 136 11.83 -23.04 -7.54
C ASN A 136 12.40 -21.81 -8.27
N LEU A 137 12.36 -20.62 -7.63
CA LEU A 137 12.93 -19.42 -8.23
C LEU A 137 14.41 -19.63 -8.54
N ARG A 138 14.79 -19.30 -9.78
CA ARG A 138 16.18 -19.25 -10.20
C ARG A 138 16.69 -17.84 -10.04
N LEU A 139 17.72 -17.57 -9.37
CA LEU A 139 18.32 -16.24 -9.27
C LEU A 139 19.61 -16.22 -10.11
N PRO A 140 19.53 -16.11 -11.46
CA PRO A 140 20.71 -16.11 -12.31
C PRO A 140 21.55 -14.86 -12.05
N ALA A 141 22.87 -15.05 -11.89
CA ALA A 141 23.76 -13.94 -11.56
C ALA A 141 23.88 -12.90 -12.69
N ASP A 142 23.73 -13.32 -13.93
CA ASP A 142 23.74 -12.45 -15.11
C ASP A 142 22.47 -11.61 -15.22
N GLU A 143 21.31 -12.16 -14.89
CA GLU A 143 20.05 -11.40 -14.79
C GLU A 143 20.10 -10.44 -13.59
N PHE A 144 20.60 -10.88 -12.44
CA PHE A 144 20.79 -10.01 -11.29
C PHE A 144 21.71 -8.81 -11.60
N ALA A 145 22.82 -9.04 -12.31
CA ALA A 145 23.74 -7.98 -12.68
C ALA A 145 23.12 -6.89 -13.58
N LYS A 146 22.13 -7.25 -14.39
CA LYS A 146 21.34 -6.31 -15.19
C LYS A 146 20.30 -5.60 -14.34
N GLU A 147 19.56 -6.37 -13.51
CA GLU A 147 18.42 -5.87 -12.78
C GLU A 147 18.81 -4.92 -11.64
N ILE A 148 19.98 -5.13 -11.01
CA ILE A 148 20.45 -4.20 -9.97
C ILE A 148 20.71 -2.79 -10.55
N GLU A 149 21.14 -2.67 -11.80
CA GLU A 149 21.30 -1.38 -12.46
C GLU A 149 19.93 -0.74 -12.78
N VAL A 150 18.92 -1.54 -13.13
CA VAL A 150 17.54 -1.06 -13.31
C VAL A 150 17.00 -0.51 -11.98
N ILE A 151 17.20 -1.22 -10.88
CA ILE A 151 16.76 -0.79 -9.53
C ILE A 151 17.47 0.52 -9.12
N LYS A 152 18.77 0.63 -9.37
CA LYS A 152 19.51 1.89 -9.10
C LYS A 152 18.98 3.05 -9.92
N GLU A 153 18.65 2.81 -11.19
CA GLU A 153 18.05 3.85 -12.04
C GLU A 153 16.64 4.22 -11.57
N GLU A 154 15.85 3.24 -11.18
CA GLU A 154 14.54 3.47 -10.56
C GLU A 154 14.66 4.33 -9.30
N ARG A 155 15.65 4.04 -8.43
CA ARG A 155 15.93 4.84 -7.25
C ARG A 155 16.25 6.29 -7.61
N ARG A 156 17.11 6.52 -8.64
CA ARG A 156 17.39 7.87 -9.13
C ARG A 156 16.11 8.57 -9.57
N LEU A 157 15.34 7.94 -10.44
CA LEU A 157 14.10 8.50 -11.01
C LEU A 157 12.98 8.74 -9.98
N ARG A 158 12.84 7.85 -8.99
CA ARG A 158 11.75 7.94 -8.00
C ARG A 158 12.11 8.75 -6.76
N THR A 159 13.39 8.79 -6.38
CA THR A 159 13.83 9.38 -5.12
C THR A 159 14.88 10.46 -5.31
N ASP A 160 16.03 10.14 -5.91
CA ASP A 160 17.18 11.05 -5.89
C ASP A 160 16.96 12.30 -6.73
N ASP A 161 16.27 12.18 -7.87
CA ASP A 161 15.94 13.28 -8.79
C ASP A 161 14.63 13.99 -8.43
N LYS A 162 13.91 13.50 -7.40
CA LYS A 162 12.66 14.12 -6.93
C LYS A 162 12.85 14.76 -5.55
N PRO A 163 12.90 16.09 -5.48
CA PRO A 163 13.16 16.81 -4.23
C PRO A 163 12.26 16.41 -3.08
N MET A 164 10.96 16.23 -3.33
CA MET A 164 9.99 15.86 -2.30
C MET A 164 10.14 14.42 -1.84
N SER A 165 10.41 13.48 -2.75
CA SER A 165 10.66 12.09 -2.39
C SER A 165 11.92 11.93 -1.55
N LYS A 166 12.98 12.66 -1.92
CA LYS A 166 14.23 12.73 -1.15
C LYS A 166 14.01 13.34 0.24
N ALA A 167 13.20 14.39 0.31
CA ALA A 167 12.85 15.01 1.59
C ALA A 167 12.05 14.04 2.47
N TYR A 168 11.09 13.31 1.91
CA TYR A 168 10.30 12.31 2.61
C TYR A 168 11.16 11.14 3.12
N GLU A 169 12.09 10.65 2.30
CA GLU A 169 13.04 9.61 2.71
C GLU A 169 13.86 10.05 3.94
N ARG A 170 14.39 11.28 3.93
CA ARG A 170 15.15 11.83 5.05
C ARG A 170 14.28 12.08 6.28
N TYR A 171 13.06 12.55 6.07
CA TYR A 171 12.08 12.70 7.13
C TYR A 171 11.75 11.37 7.79
N LYS A 172 11.45 10.31 7.00
CA LYS A 172 11.16 8.96 7.51
C LYS A 172 12.37 8.39 8.27
N ALA A 173 13.58 8.53 7.73
CA ALA A 173 14.81 8.09 8.38
C ALA A 173 15.08 8.79 9.73
N MET A 174 14.72 10.08 9.84
CA MET A 174 14.81 10.83 11.09
C MET A 174 13.69 10.46 12.07
N ALA A 175 12.49 10.18 11.56
CA ALA A 175 11.30 9.87 12.36
C ALA A 175 11.42 8.51 13.09
N TYR A 176 12.21 7.58 12.54
CA TYR A 176 12.40 6.24 13.08
C TYR A 176 13.88 5.94 13.38
N PRO A 177 14.46 6.48 14.46
CA PRO A 177 15.87 6.28 14.76
C PRO A 177 16.25 4.83 15.12
N ALA A 178 15.33 4.04 15.66
CA ALA A 178 15.59 2.67 16.09
C ALA A 178 14.79 1.62 15.28
N SER A 179 13.60 1.95 14.83
CA SER A 179 12.73 1.04 14.10
C SER A 179 13.23 0.79 12.67
N GLY A 180 13.11 -0.44 12.18
CA GLY A 180 13.37 -0.81 10.78
C GLY A 180 12.58 0.01 9.74
N TYR A 181 11.58 0.75 10.16
CA TYR A 181 10.84 1.68 9.29
C TYR A 181 11.67 2.87 8.81
N HIS A 182 12.85 3.11 9.34
CA HIS A 182 13.78 4.10 8.76
C HIS A 182 14.34 3.69 7.39
N THR A 183 14.27 2.40 7.04
CA THR A 183 14.82 1.85 5.80
C THR A 183 13.92 2.22 4.61
N PRO A 184 14.45 2.83 3.55
CA PRO A 184 13.68 3.03 2.33
C PRO A 184 13.41 1.69 1.65
N THR A 185 12.19 1.47 1.19
CA THR A 185 11.79 0.19 0.55
C THR A 185 12.67 -0.19 -0.63
N ILE A 186 13.09 0.80 -1.42
CA ILE A 186 14.03 0.58 -2.54
C ILE A 186 15.49 0.32 -2.11
N GLY A 187 15.81 0.54 -0.83
CA GLY A 187 17.15 0.43 -0.27
C GLY A 187 18.00 1.70 -0.43
N TRP A 188 19.06 1.80 0.36
CA TRP A 188 20.06 2.87 0.21
C TRP A 188 20.97 2.58 -0.97
N MET A 189 21.33 3.59 -1.77
CA MET A 189 22.22 3.44 -2.93
C MET A 189 23.53 2.74 -2.56
N ALA A 190 24.14 3.08 -1.42
CA ALA A 190 25.37 2.46 -0.95
C ALA A 190 25.25 0.95 -0.69
N ASP A 191 24.08 0.46 -0.34
CA ASP A 191 23.81 -0.97 -0.15
C ASP A 191 23.53 -1.65 -1.50
N LEU A 192 22.75 -1.00 -2.37
CA LEU A 192 22.50 -1.48 -3.74
C LEU A 192 23.80 -1.64 -4.53
N ASP A 193 24.77 -0.74 -4.35
CA ASP A 193 26.10 -0.83 -5.02
C ASP A 193 26.93 -2.04 -4.58
N ARG A 194 26.62 -2.63 -3.44
CA ARG A 194 27.38 -3.76 -2.88
C ARG A 194 26.58 -5.04 -2.79
N MET A 195 25.27 -4.98 -3.12
CA MET A 195 24.38 -6.13 -3.04
C MET A 195 24.85 -7.29 -3.91
N LYS A 196 24.77 -8.50 -3.40
CA LYS A 196 25.15 -9.72 -4.08
C LYS A 196 23.95 -10.63 -4.25
N VAL A 197 23.95 -11.41 -5.32
CA VAL A 197 22.86 -12.35 -5.61
C VAL A 197 22.75 -13.44 -4.52
N GLU A 198 23.83 -13.77 -3.82
CA GLU A 198 23.82 -14.71 -2.69
C GLU A 198 22.98 -14.19 -1.53
N GLU A 199 22.95 -12.89 -1.29
CA GLU A 199 22.11 -12.25 -0.27
C GLU A 199 20.63 -12.38 -0.62
N LEU A 200 20.27 -12.19 -1.91
CA LEU A 200 18.91 -12.43 -2.40
C LEU A 200 18.51 -13.90 -2.30
N ARG A 201 19.43 -14.84 -2.61
CA ARG A 201 19.17 -16.28 -2.45
C ARG A 201 18.85 -16.63 -1.01
N HIS A 202 19.65 -16.08 -0.08
CA HIS A 202 19.41 -16.27 1.35
C HIS A 202 18.07 -15.65 1.79
N TRP A 203 17.76 -14.44 1.32
CA TRP A 203 16.49 -13.74 1.60
C TRP A 203 15.29 -14.55 1.08
N TYR A 204 15.32 -15.01 -0.15
CA TYR A 204 14.30 -15.88 -0.74
C TYR A 204 14.12 -17.18 0.05
N GLN A 205 15.21 -17.87 0.38
CA GLN A 205 15.16 -19.12 1.14
C GLN A 205 14.58 -18.94 2.54
N SER A 206 14.79 -17.78 3.16
CA SER A 206 14.33 -17.50 4.51
C SER A 206 12.84 -17.12 4.57
N TRP A 207 12.33 -16.40 3.60
CA TRP A 207 11.05 -15.74 3.71
C TRP A 207 9.97 -16.19 2.73
N TYR A 208 10.34 -16.72 1.55
CA TYR A 208 9.41 -17.09 0.48
C TYR A 208 9.00 -18.56 0.62
N VAL A 209 8.11 -18.81 1.58
CA VAL A 209 7.64 -20.13 1.96
C VAL A 209 6.15 -20.10 2.24
N PRO A 210 5.43 -21.24 2.08
CA PRO A 210 3.97 -21.28 2.25
C PRO A 210 3.51 -20.79 3.62
N ASN A 211 4.19 -21.21 4.69
CA ASN A 211 3.83 -20.84 6.06
C ASN A 211 4.17 -19.39 6.45
N ASN A 212 4.81 -18.63 5.57
CA ASN A 212 5.00 -17.18 5.67
C ASN A 212 4.17 -16.40 4.64
N ALA A 213 3.28 -17.08 3.90
CA ALA A 213 2.49 -16.50 2.84
C ALA A 213 0.98 -16.55 3.14
N THR A 214 0.24 -15.66 2.47
CA THR A 214 -1.22 -15.69 2.40
C THR A 214 -1.62 -15.57 0.94
N LEU A 215 -2.40 -16.53 0.46
CA LEU A 215 -3.05 -16.50 -0.85
C LEU A 215 -4.42 -15.86 -0.69
N VAL A 216 -4.69 -14.79 -1.42
CA VAL A 216 -5.98 -14.08 -1.44
C VAL A 216 -6.58 -14.22 -2.82
N VAL A 217 -7.82 -14.69 -2.90
CA VAL A 217 -8.55 -14.85 -4.17
C VAL A 217 -9.90 -14.16 -4.07
N VAL A 218 -10.16 -13.25 -4.98
CA VAL A 218 -11.43 -12.51 -5.04
C VAL A 218 -11.96 -12.53 -6.46
N GLY A 219 -13.22 -12.90 -6.65
CA GLY A 219 -13.85 -12.89 -7.97
C GLY A 219 -14.83 -14.02 -8.20
N ASP A 220 -15.04 -14.38 -9.47
CA ASP A 220 -15.99 -15.42 -9.89
C ASP A 220 -15.44 -16.81 -9.64
N VAL A 221 -15.36 -17.19 -8.37
CA VAL A 221 -14.86 -18.48 -7.88
C VAL A 221 -15.66 -18.93 -6.68
N THR A 222 -15.63 -20.23 -6.36
CA THR A 222 -16.10 -20.77 -5.11
C THR A 222 -14.94 -21.15 -4.18
N PRO A 223 -15.14 -21.16 -2.85
CA PRO A 223 -14.10 -21.58 -1.90
C PRO A 223 -13.56 -22.99 -2.16
N ASP A 224 -14.42 -23.93 -2.60
CA ASP A 224 -14.03 -25.30 -2.88
C ASP A 224 -13.17 -25.42 -4.14
N GLU A 225 -13.48 -24.66 -5.21
CA GLU A 225 -12.64 -24.56 -6.41
C GLU A 225 -11.26 -24.04 -6.07
N VAL A 226 -11.19 -22.92 -5.33
CA VAL A 226 -9.91 -22.33 -4.90
C VAL A 226 -9.14 -23.29 -4.01
N LYS A 227 -9.80 -23.97 -3.06
CA LYS A 227 -9.16 -24.95 -2.18
C LYS A 227 -8.54 -26.10 -2.98
N THR A 228 -9.28 -26.63 -3.95
CA THR A 228 -8.80 -27.72 -4.81
C THR A 228 -7.57 -27.31 -5.61
N LEU A 229 -7.61 -26.13 -6.24
CA LEU A 229 -6.47 -25.59 -6.99
C LEU A 229 -5.27 -25.26 -6.08
N ALA A 230 -5.51 -24.64 -4.92
CA ALA A 230 -4.46 -24.32 -3.96
C ALA A 230 -3.78 -25.59 -3.43
N GLN A 231 -4.54 -26.65 -3.10
CA GLN A 231 -3.99 -27.94 -2.70
C GLN A 231 -3.16 -28.58 -3.81
N ARG A 232 -3.60 -28.47 -5.07
CA ARG A 232 -2.89 -29.03 -6.23
C ARG A 232 -1.53 -28.38 -6.46
N TYR A 233 -1.48 -27.03 -6.46
CA TYR A 233 -0.31 -26.30 -6.89
C TYR A 233 0.61 -25.90 -5.72
N PHE A 234 0.06 -25.40 -4.62
CA PHE A 234 0.83 -24.96 -3.46
C PHE A 234 1.01 -26.05 -2.41
N GLY A 235 0.06 -27.03 -2.30
CA GLY A 235 0.12 -28.10 -1.31
C GLY A 235 1.41 -28.89 -1.30
N PRO A 236 2.04 -29.24 -2.46
CA PRO A 236 3.30 -29.96 -2.51
C PRO A 236 4.51 -29.17 -1.99
N ILE A 237 4.44 -27.86 -1.86
CA ILE A 237 5.56 -27.02 -1.42
C ILE A 237 5.77 -27.20 0.08
N ALA A 238 6.95 -27.64 0.48
CA ALA A 238 7.26 -27.87 1.87
C ALA A 238 7.33 -26.57 2.68
N LYS A 239 6.76 -26.57 3.88
CA LYS A 239 7.01 -25.51 4.87
C LYS A 239 8.47 -25.54 5.31
N ARG A 240 8.98 -24.38 5.73
CA ARG A 240 10.34 -24.24 6.27
C ARG A 240 10.30 -23.38 7.54
N ASP A 241 11.36 -23.43 8.33
CA ASP A 241 11.51 -22.53 9.45
C ASP A 241 11.69 -21.10 8.92
N VAL A 242 10.88 -20.19 9.47
CA VAL A 242 10.94 -18.76 9.15
C VAL A 242 11.67 -18.05 10.28
N PRO A 243 12.61 -17.16 9.99
CA PRO A 243 13.23 -16.35 11.03
C PRO A 243 12.18 -15.65 11.89
N PRO A 244 12.36 -15.55 13.22
CA PRO A 244 11.39 -14.86 14.06
C PRO A 244 11.28 -13.40 13.64
N ALA A 245 10.07 -12.98 13.28
CA ALA A 245 9.77 -11.61 12.91
C ALA A 245 10.00 -10.70 14.14
N LYS A 246 11.08 -9.95 14.14
CA LYS A 246 11.32 -8.93 15.16
C LYS A 246 10.30 -7.80 14.99
N GLN A 247 9.67 -7.41 16.08
CA GLN A 247 8.78 -6.25 16.05
C GLN A 247 9.61 -4.99 15.77
N PRO A 248 9.22 -4.11 14.85
CA PRO A 248 9.96 -2.89 14.56
C PRO A 248 9.67 -1.85 15.65
N LEU A 249 10.33 -2.03 16.79
CA LEU A 249 10.17 -1.14 17.95
C LEU A 249 10.91 0.17 17.73
N GLU A 250 10.27 1.25 18.16
CA GLU A 250 10.86 2.58 18.21
C GLU A 250 11.20 2.96 19.66
N LEU A 251 11.99 4.01 19.84
CA LEU A 251 12.28 4.58 21.14
C LEU A 251 11.01 5.14 21.78
N ALA A 252 10.79 4.88 23.07
CA ALA A 252 9.58 5.31 23.78
C ALA A 252 9.41 6.84 23.77
N GLU A 253 10.50 7.59 23.87
CA GLU A 253 10.51 9.07 23.88
C GLU A 253 11.65 9.58 22.98
N PRO A 254 11.47 9.55 21.65
CA PRO A 254 12.55 9.88 20.73
C PRO A 254 12.95 11.37 20.75
N GLY A 255 12.18 12.24 21.41
CA GLY A 255 12.40 13.68 21.48
C GLY A 255 12.06 14.42 20.17
N GLU A 256 12.06 15.75 20.25
CA GLU A 256 11.89 16.58 19.06
C GLU A 256 13.14 16.54 18.17
N ARG A 257 12.94 16.35 16.88
CA ARG A 257 14.01 16.35 15.88
C ARG A 257 13.58 17.22 14.70
N LYS A 258 14.52 18.00 14.19
CA LYS A 258 14.28 18.89 13.05
C LYS A 258 15.42 18.78 12.03
N ILE A 259 15.04 18.65 10.78
CA ILE A 259 15.98 18.70 9.66
C ILE A 259 15.51 19.77 8.68
N THR A 260 16.44 20.52 8.12
CA THR A 260 16.19 21.44 7.00
C THR A 260 16.98 20.94 5.80
N LEU A 261 16.29 20.64 4.73
CA LEU A 261 16.91 20.19 3.48
C LEU A 261 16.86 21.31 2.45
N HIS A 262 18.00 21.63 1.89
CA HIS A 262 18.12 22.55 0.76
C HIS A 262 18.12 21.73 -0.52
N VAL A 263 16.99 21.68 -1.19
CA VAL A 263 16.79 20.94 -2.44
C VAL A 263 16.28 21.88 -3.53
N GLN A 264 16.54 21.54 -4.79
CA GLN A 264 16.06 22.34 -5.91
C GLN A 264 14.56 22.11 -6.10
N THR A 265 13.73 22.98 -5.56
CA THR A 265 12.27 22.96 -5.65
C THR A 265 11.73 24.37 -5.90
N GLN A 266 10.56 24.47 -6.53
CA GLN A 266 9.88 25.75 -6.78
C GLN A 266 9.16 26.26 -5.52
N LEU A 267 8.68 25.37 -4.68
CA LEU A 267 7.91 25.70 -3.48
C LEU A 267 8.53 25.03 -2.25
N PRO A 268 8.67 25.77 -1.14
CA PRO A 268 9.06 25.17 0.12
C PRO A 268 7.95 24.25 0.65
N SER A 269 8.30 23.24 1.43
CA SER A 269 7.36 22.32 2.05
C SER A 269 7.75 21.99 3.47
N LEU A 270 6.75 21.77 4.31
CA LEU A 270 6.86 21.36 5.71
C LEU A 270 6.26 19.97 5.89
N MET A 271 6.92 19.13 6.70
CA MET A 271 6.37 17.88 7.20
C MET A 271 6.54 17.83 8.72
N LEU A 272 5.46 17.57 9.44
CA LEU A 272 5.44 17.29 10.88
C LEU A 272 5.05 15.84 11.09
N GLY A 273 5.75 15.11 11.96
CA GLY A 273 5.49 13.71 12.24
C GLY A 273 5.44 13.42 13.72
N PHE A 274 4.51 12.53 14.08
CA PHE A 274 4.32 12.05 15.44
C PHE A 274 4.36 10.53 15.41
N ASN A 275 5.28 9.90 16.16
CA ASN A 275 5.24 8.46 16.36
C ASN A 275 4.01 8.13 17.20
N VAL A 276 3.13 7.29 16.67
CA VAL A 276 1.83 6.97 17.27
C VAL A 276 1.57 5.48 17.15
N PRO A 277 0.78 4.87 18.06
CA PRO A 277 0.50 3.45 17.98
C PRO A 277 -0.29 3.07 16.72
N SER A 278 -0.03 1.87 16.22
CA SER A 278 -0.85 1.16 15.24
C SER A 278 -1.88 0.25 15.94
N ILE A 279 -2.71 -0.44 15.15
CA ILE A 279 -3.62 -1.46 15.71
C ILE A 279 -2.88 -2.64 16.34
N ALA A 280 -1.63 -2.88 15.92
CA ALA A 280 -0.78 -3.95 16.45
C ALA A 280 -0.09 -3.56 17.77
N THR A 281 0.17 -2.26 18.01
CA THR A 281 0.94 -1.78 19.15
C THR A 281 0.08 -1.06 20.19
N ALA A 282 -1.13 -0.59 19.84
CA ALA A 282 -1.99 0.12 20.75
C ALA A 282 -2.51 -0.75 21.89
N GLU A 283 -2.37 -0.30 23.13
CA GLU A 283 -3.02 -0.89 24.31
C GLU A 283 -4.56 -0.75 24.22
N ASP A 284 -5.03 0.43 23.81
CA ASP A 284 -6.46 0.69 23.56
C ASP A 284 -6.69 1.01 22.06
N LYS A 285 -7.37 0.10 21.37
CA LYS A 285 -7.72 0.26 19.95
C LYS A 285 -8.61 1.47 19.65
N ARG A 286 -9.27 2.06 20.65
CA ARG A 286 -10.02 3.31 20.48
C ARG A 286 -9.11 4.48 20.12
N SER A 287 -7.88 4.50 20.63
CA SER A 287 -6.88 5.53 20.28
C SER A 287 -6.53 5.49 18.79
N VAL A 288 -6.38 4.30 18.21
CA VAL A 288 -6.14 4.09 16.77
C VAL A 288 -7.31 4.60 15.93
N ASN A 289 -8.54 4.27 16.35
CA ASN A 289 -9.73 4.77 15.65
C ASN A 289 -9.87 6.30 15.78
N ALA A 290 -9.51 6.88 16.93
CA ALA A 290 -9.45 8.33 17.10
C ALA A 290 -8.43 8.99 16.18
N LEU A 291 -7.23 8.43 16.03
CA LEU A 291 -6.20 8.92 15.09
C LEU A 291 -6.68 8.86 13.64
N ARG A 292 -7.36 7.79 13.24
CA ARG A 292 -7.98 7.69 11.90
C ARG A 292 -9.02 8.77 11.68
N LEU A 293 -9.89 9.02 12.66
CA LEU A 293 -10.89 10.09 12.60
C LEU A 293 -10.24 11.47 12.58
N ILE A 294 -9.20 11.71 13.37
CA ILE A 294 -8.44 12.97 13.36
C ILE A 294 -7.84 13.21 11.96
N SER A 295 -7.22 12.20 11.37
CA SER A 295 -6.69 12.32 10.00
C SER A 295 -7.78 12.67 9.00
N ALA A 296 -8.94 12.00 9.07
CA ALA A 296 -10.07 12.29 8.20
C ALA A 296 -10.67 13.69 8.44
N LEU A 297 -10.77 14.16 9.69
CA LEU A 297 -11.22 15.52 10.02
C LEU A 297 -10.27 16.59 9.50
N LEU A 298 -8.96 16.32 9.50
CA LEU A 298 -7.96 17.26 9.01
C LEU A 298 -7.94 17.33 7.49
N ASP A 299 -7.97 16.17 6.81
CA ASP A 299 -7.82 16.06 5.35
C ASP A 299 -8.74 14.98 4.73
N GLY A 300 -9.99 14.90 5.15
CA GLY A 300 -11.00 14.02 4.57
C GLY A 300 -11.66 14.60 3.32
N GLY A 301 -10.86 15.10 2.36
CA GLY A 301 -11.34 15.70 1.11
C GLY A 301 -11.74 17.19 1.27
N TYR A 302 -12.60 17.68 0.38
CA TYR A 302 -12.91 19.10 0.24
C TYR A 302 -13.38 19.79 1.53
N SER A 303 -14.06 19.07 2.43
CA SER A 303 -14.60 19.57 3.70
C SER A 303 -13.63 19.45 4.88
N GLY A 304 -12.47 18.82 4.70
CA GLY A 304 -11.45 18.72 5.74
C GLY A 304 -11.00 20.09 6.27
N ARG A 305 -10.48 20.13 7.50
CA ARG A 305 -10.09 21.39 8.15
C ARG A 305 -8.90 22.06 7.48
N ILE A 306 -7.93 21.32 6.99
CA ILE A 306 -6.80 21.88 6.22
C ILE A 306 -7.31 22.57 4.96
N PRO A 307 -8.07 21.91 4.05
CA PRO A 307 -8.62 22.58 2.87
C PRO A 307 -9.56 23.76 3.20
N THR A 308 -10.41 23.64 4.24
CA THR A 308 -11.39 24.69 4.54
C THR A 308 -10.79 25.88 5.26
N GLN A 309 -9.93 25.67 6.26
CA GLN A 309 -9.45 26.74 7.12
C GLN A 309 -8.11 27.31 6.64
N LEU A 310 -7.15 26.43 6.26
CA LEU A 310 -5.80 26.90 5.92
C LEU A 310 -5.62 27.24 4.44
N GLU A 311 -6.31 26.52 3.53
CA GLU A 311 -6.19 26.81 2.09
C GLU A 311 -7.17 27.90 1.67
N ARG A 312 -8.49 27.66 1.83
CA ARG A 312 -9.54 28.58 1.35
C ARG A 312 -9.91 29.69 2.35
N GLY A 313 -9.75 29.44 3.67
CA GLY A 313 -10.09 30.42 4.69
C GLY A 313 -8.99 31.44 4.92
N GLU A 314 -7.92 31.05 5.57
CA GLU A 314 -6.80 31.95 5.93
C GLU A 314 -5.76 32.10 4.81
N GLU A 315 -5.88 31.30 3.74
CA GLU A 315 -4.95 31.24 2.60
C GLU A 315 -3.47 31.09 3.04
N LEU A 316 -3.24 30.37 4.17
CA LEU A 316 -1.90 30.16 4.73
C LEU A 316 -1.07 29.19 3.91
N VAL A 317 -1.74 28.20 3.32
CA VAL A 317 -1.09 27.15 2.52
C VAL A 317 -1.72 27.08 1.14
N SER A 318 -0.96 26.66 0.14
CA SER A 318 -1.44 26.34 -1.20
C SER A 318 -1.80 24.86 -1.34
N GLY A 319 -1.49 24.06 -0.36
CA GLY A 319 -1.84 22.64 -0.23
C GLY A 319 -1.34 22.11 1.11
N GLY A 320 -2.07 21.16 1.65
CA GLY A 320 -1.68 20.46 2.86
C GLY A 320 -2.38 19.12 2.96
N SER A 321 -1.83 18.20 3.75
CA SER A 321 -2.40 16.87 3.94
C SER A 321 -2.16 16.32 5.34
N SER A 322 -2.94 15.29 5.66
CA SER A 322 -2.80 14.48 6.86
C SER A 322 -2.81 13.01 6.47
N SER A 323 -1.92 12.21 7.02
CA SER A 323 -1.88 10.76 6.79
C SER A 323 -1.55 9.98 8.06
N TYR A 324 -2.20 8.83 8.19
CA TYR A 324 -1.96 7.87 9.27
C TYR A 324 -2.31 6.46 8.79
N ASP A 325 -1.33 5.54 8.85
CA ASP A 325 -1.57 4.12 8.59
C ASP A 325 -1.74 3.39 9.92
N ALA A 326 -2.93 2.86 10.14
CA ALA A 326 -3.29 2.13 11.35
C ALA A 326 -2.81 0.66 11.34
N TYR A 327 -2.36 0.14 10.20
CA TYR A 327 -2.16 -1.31 10.00
C TYR A 327 -0.70 -1.74 9.91
N THR A 328 0.22 -0.88 10.31
CA THR A 328 1.64 -1.22 10.41
C THR A 328 1.89 -2.22 11.53
N ARG A 329 2.95 -3.04 11.42
CA ARG A 329 3.38 -4.00 12.45
C ARG A 329 3.94 -3.35 13.71
N GLY A 330 4.59 -2.20 13.56
CA GLY A 330 5.13 -1.38 14.63
C GLY A 330 4.33 -0.10 14.81
N ASP A 331 4.85 0.84 15.57
CA ASP A 331 4.30 2.18 15.67
C ASP A 331 4.31 2.87 14.31
N SER A 332 3.24 3.58 14.03
CA SER A 332 3.05 4.32 12.80
C SER A 332 3.48 5.78 12.95
N LEU A 333 3.47 6.50 11.85
CA LEU A 333 3.73 7.92 11.80
C LEU A 333 2.47 8.66 11.41
N PHE A 334 1.96 9.52 12.32
CA PHE A 334 0.93 10.48 11.97
C PHE A 334 1.62 11.69 11.36
N THR A 335 1.44 11.91 10.07
CA THR A 335 2.12 12.96 9.31
C THR A 335 1.17 14.06 8.91
N LEU A 336 1.58 15.31 9.09
CA LEU A 336 0.98 16.50 8.51
C LEU A 336 1.97 17.10 7.52
N SER A 337 1.49 17.50 6.34
CA SER A 337 2.30 18.25 5.39
C SER A 337 1.64 19.58 5.03
N ALA A 338 2.44 20.56 4.67
CA ALA A 338 1.95 21.84 4.18
C ALA A 338 2.94 22.50 3.21
N THR A 339 2.40 23.13 2.18
CA THR A 339 3.12 24.02 1.27
C THR A 339 2.64 25.43 1.53
N PRO A 340 3.48 26.37 2.02
CA PRO A 340 3.08 27.76 2.26
C PRO A 340 2.56 28.42 0.99
N ASN A 341 1.56 29.28 1.12
CA ASN A 341 1.02 30.06 0.00
C ASN A 341 1.94 31.23 -0.32
N THR A 342 3.01 30.97 -1.06
CA THR A 342 4.00 31.99 -1.42
C THR A 342 3.44 33.09 -2.33
N GLN A 343 2.37 32.81 -3.08
CA GLN A 343 1.67 33.82 -3.87
C GLN A 343 0.97 34.88 -3.00
N LYS A 344 0.63 34.51 -1.78
CA LYS A 344 0.05 35.39 -0.75
C LYS A 344 1.12 35.84 0.26
N ASN A 345 2.39 35.69 -0.05
CA ASN A 345 3.53 36.02 0.82
C ASN A 345 3.50 35.32 2.19
N LYS A 346 2.92 34.12 2.26
CA LYS A 346 2.91 33.32 3.48
C LYS A 346 4.23 32.59 3.67
N THR A 347 4.65 32.47 4.93
CA THR A 347 5.93 31.85 5.32
C THR A 347 5.74 30.42 5.84
N MET A 348 6.83 29.65 5.91
CA MET A 348 6.85 28.34 6.56
C MET A 348 6.35 28.41 8.01
N ALA A 349 6.81 29.39 8.79
CA ALA A 349 6.40 29.57 10.17
C ALA A 349 4.89 29.82 10.32
N GLN A 350 4.29 30.56 9.37
CA GLN A 350 2.82 30.75 9.39
C GLN A 350 2.07 29.48 9.02
N ALA A 351 2.55 28.70 8.06
CA ALA A 351 1.97 27.41 7.71
C ALA A 351 2.06 26.42 8.89
N GLU A 352 3.22 26.34 9.54
CA GLU A 352 3.45 25.54 10.73
C GLU A 352 2.51 25.94 11.87
N ALA A 353 2.41 27.22 12.18
CA ALA A 353 1.49 27.75 13.21
C ALA A 353 0.03 27.43 12.89
N GLY A 354 -0.36 27.45 11.62
CA GLY A 354 -1.69 27.06 11.16
C GLY A 354 -1.99 25.58 11.45
N LEU A 355 -1.06 24.67 11.16
CA LEU A 355 -1.22 23.24 11.48
C LEU A 355 -1.34 23.03 12.99
N TRP A 356 -0.47 23.65 13.81
CA TRP A 356 -0.57 23.58 15.26
C TRP A 356 -1.91 24.12 15.80
N LYS A 357 -2.42 25.21 15.23
CA LYS A 357 -3.74 25.76 15.59
C LYS A 357 -4.87 24.75 15.35
N LEU A 358 -4.82 24.00 14.22
CA LEU A 358 -5.81 22.95 13.96
C LEU A 358 -5.73 21.81 14.98
N LEU A 359 -4.53 21.39 15.39
CA LEU A 359 -4.35 20.37 16.42
C LEU A 359 -4.87 20.84 17.79
N GLU A 360 -4.61 22.10 18.17
CA GLU A 360 -5.14 22.65 19.42
C GLU A 360 -6.69 22.77 19.42
N GLN A 361 -7.28 23.08 18.27
CA GLN A 361 -8.74 23.08 18.12
C GLN A 361 -9.34 21.68 18.36
N LEU A 362 -8.66 20.61 17.95
CA LEU A 362 -9.12 19.24 18.18
C LEU A 362 -9.14 18.86 19.66
N LYS A 363 -8.24 19.44 20.49
CA LYS A 363 -8.21 19.22 21.94
C LYS A 363 -9.38 19.92 22.67
N THR A 364 -9.84 21.04 22.16
CA THR A 364 -10.75 21.95 22.87
C THR A 364 -12.17 21.95 22.32
N THR A 365 -12.37 21.54 21.07
CA THR A 365 -13.65 21.61 20.39
C THR A 365 -14.01 20.25 19.80
N ALA A 366 -15.06 19.63 20.33
CA ALA A 366 -15.59 18.40 19.77
C ALA A 366 -16.03 18.61 18.31
N PRO A 367 -15.83 17.61 17.42
CA PRO A 367 -16.40 17.64 16.08
C PRO A 367 -17.92 17.79 16.13
N SER A 368 -18.51 18.54 15.19
CA SER A 368 -19.96 18.56 15.00
C SER A 368 -20.48 17.20 14.51
N ALA A 369 -21.77 16.96 14.68
CA ALA A 369 -22.39 15.74 14.16
C ALA A 369 -22.58 15.77 12.62
N GLU A 370 -22.34 16.91 12.00
CA GLU A 370 -22.32 17.12 10.55
C GLU A 370 -20.89 16.97 10.03
#